data_2f59b7a5b776f98b907450f49678e28e
#
_entry.id   2f59b7a5b776f98b907450f49678e28e
#
_cell.length_a   1.000
_cell.length_b   1.000
_cell.length_c   1.000
_cell.angle_alpha   90.00
_cell.angle_beta   90.00
_cell.angle_gamma   90.00
#
_symmetry.space_group_name_H-M   'P 1'
#
loop_
_entity.id
_entity.type
_entity.pdbx_description
1 polymer ?
#
loop_
_entity_poly.entity_id
_entity_poly.type
_entity_poly.pdbx_seq_one_letter_code
_entity_poly.pdbx_strand_id
1 'polypeptide(L)'
;EFRTQRINILDHTAIVFSARSTIDAFFHLCEELRVKIPETMKYFCTTEAVAMYLQKHIVYRKRKIFYGDGTTSSVISLIGSKHKDETFLIATSDLAGNDIAKTFQENGFKSESAIFVKSVSQDLRNLDLGQYDMIVLYNPSDVKSIYENYPDFKPGNTRFVAYGKSVLKAMDEAGLE
;
A
#
# COMPACT_ATOMS: atom_id res chain seq x y z
N GLU A 1 1.91 13.07 -8.47
CA GLU A 1 0.69 12.27 -8.74
C GLU A 1 -0.47 12.57 -7.79
N PHE A 2 -0.24 12.73 -6.46
CA PHE A 2 -1.32 13.07 -5.53
C PHE A 2 -2.10 14.32 -5.95
N ARG A 3 -1.41 15.34 -6.43
CA ARG A 3 -2.02 16.59 -6.90
C ARG A 3 -2.99 16.38 -8.07
N THR A 4 -2.75 15.37 -8.90
CA THR A 4 -3.64 15.04 -10.02
C THR A 4 -4.92 14.32 -9.59
N GLN A 5 -4.94 13.72 -8.40
CA GLN A 5 -6.10 13.04 -7.84
C GLN A 5 -7.17 14.01 -7.31
N ARG A 6 -6.84 15.29 -7.15
CA ARG A 6 -7.73 16.36 -6.65
C ARG A 6 -8.37 16.07 -5.30
N ILE A 7 -7.65 15.37 -4.42
CA ILE A 7 -8.12 15.01 -3.09
C ILE A 7 -7.69 16.08 -2.10
N ASN A 8 -8.61 16.52 -1.24
CA ASN A 8 -8.34 17.43 -0.15
C ASN A 8 -8.24 16.65 1.18
N ILE A 9 -7.06 16.62 1.76
CA ILE A 9 -6.79 15.91 3.03
C ILE A 9 -7.66 16.45 4.17
N LEU A 10 -7.90 17.76 4.22
CA LEU A 10 -8.66 18.41 5.29
C LEU A 10 -10.17 18.19 5.23
N ASP A 11 -10.70 17.65 4.12
CA ASP A 11 -12.10 17.26 4.02
C ASP A 11 -12.40 15.93 4.75
N HIS A 12 -11.36 15.26 5.26
CA HIS A 12 -11.45 13.98 5.93
C HIS A 12 -11.22 14.13 7.45
N THR A 13 -11.90 13.31 8.22
CA THR A 13 -11.82 13.30 9.70
C THR A 13 -11.02 12.13 10.25
N ALA A 14 -10.77 11.12 9.43
CA ALA A 14 -10.00 9.93 9.75
C ALA A 14 -9.15 9.47 8.57
N ILE A 15 -8.01 8.88 8.87
CA ILE A 15 -7.08 8.32 7.88
C ILE A 15 -6.83 6.86 8.18
N VAL A 16 -6.82 6.04 7.13
CA VAL A 16 -6.52 4.60 7.21
C VAL A 16 -5.14 4.34 6.62
N PHE A 17 -4.26 3.73 7.41
CA PHE A 17 -2.92 3.31 6.98
C PHE A 17 -2.77 1.79 7.04
N SER A 18 -2.19 1.21 5.99
CA SER A 18 -1.89 -0.22 5.90
C SER A 18 -0.39 -0.53 5.87
N ALA A 19 0.46 0.48 5.67
CA ALA A 19 1.90 0.30 5.57
C ALA A 19 2.67 1.52 6.09
N ARG A 20 3.90 1.29 6.55
CA ARG A 20 4.80 2.36 7.00
C ARG A 20 5.18 3.33 5.89
N SER A 21 5.37 2.82 4.67
CA SER A 21 5.69 3.63 3.50
C SER A 21 4.61 4.65 3.17
N THR A 22 3.34 4.31 3.35
CA THR A 22 2.22 5.24 3.13
C THR A 22 2.16 6.33 4.21
N ILE A 23 2.57 6.00 5.44
CA ILE A 23 2.68 6.99 6.54
C ILE A 23 3.75 8.03 6.20
N ASP A 24 4.96 7.60 5.85
CA ASP A 24 6.05 8.52 5.49
C ASP A 24 5.68 9.39 4.29
N ALA A 25 5.11 8.80 3.25
CA ALA A 25 4.68 9.52 2.06
C ALA A 25 3.58 10.55 2.37
N PHE A 26 2.62 10.20 3.22
CA PHE A 26 1.54 11.08 3.63
C PHE A 26 2.08 12.33 4.37
N PHE A 27 2.89 12.14 5.39
CA PHE A 27 3.42 13.27 6.17
C PHE A 27 4.42 14.11 5.38
N HIS A 28 5.22 13.49 4.51
CA HIS A 28 6.08 14.22 3.58
C HIS A 28 5.27 15.12 2.63
N LEU A 29 4.18 14.59 2.08
CA LEU A 29 3.28 15.36 1.22
C LEU A 29 2.60 16.51 1.98
N CYS A 30 2.19 16.30 3.23
CA CYS A 30 1.62 17.35 4.06
C CYS A 30 2.61 18.50 4.29
N GLU A 31 3.89 18.19 4.49
CA GLU A 31 4.96 19.21 4.58
C GLU A 31 5.13 19.96 3.27
N GLU A 32 5.20 19.26 2.13
CA GLU A 32 5.31 19.87 0.81
C GLU A 32 4.15 20.83 0.49
N LEU A 33 2.93 20.40 0.81
CA LEU A 33 1.71 21.16 0.57
C LEU A 33 1.42 22.20 1.66
N ARG A 34 2.23 22.24 2.70
CA ARG A 34 2.03 23.08 3.90
C ARG A 34 0.66 22.86 4.54
N VAL A 35 0.20 21.62 4.55
CA VAL A 35 -1.04 21.20 5.18
C VAL A 35 -0.77 20.83 6.64
N LYS A 36 -1.43 21.52 7.55
CA LYS A 36 -1.39 21.20 8.99
C LYS A 36 -2.51 20.24 9.32
N ILE A 37 -2.16 19.04 9.77
CA ILE A 37 -3.15 18.03 10.19
C ILE A 37 -3.81 18.47 11.51
N PRO A 38 -5.16 18.51 11.58
CA PRO A 38 -5.86 18.85 12.79
C PRO A 38 -5.57 17.85 13.92
N GLU A 39 -5.51 18.32 15.16
CA GLU A 39 -5.36 17.44 16.33
C GLU A 39 -6.55 16.50 16.54
N THR A 40 -7.69 16.80 15.94
CA THR A 40 -8.90 15.98 15.96
C THR A 40 -8.86 14.80 15.01
N MET A 41 -7.89 14.75 14.07
CA MET A 41 -7.75 13.66 13.12
C MET A 41 -7.58 12.32 13.83
N LYS A 42 -8.36 11.33 13.40
CA LYS A 42 -8.27 9.96 13.88
C LYS A 42 -7.48 9.09 12.89
N TYR A 43 -6.77 8.10 13.41
CA TYR A 43 -5.93 7.22 12.63
C TYR A 43 -6.35 5.77 12.85
N PHE A 44 -6.64 5.07 11.77
CA PHE A 44 -6.96 3.65 11.77
C PHE A 44 -5.87 2.89 11.03
N CYS A 45 -5.21 1.98 11.71
CA CYS A 45 -4.10 1.21 11.19
C CYS A 45 -4.47 -0.27 11.12
N THR A 46 -3.97 -0.97 10.12
CA THR A 46 -4.26 -2.40 9.97
C THR A 46 -3.57 -3.23 11.04
N THR A 47 -2.39 -2.80 11.51
CA THR A 47 -1.62 -3.51 12.55
C THR A 47 -1.10 -2.56 13.62
N GLU A 48 -0.75 -3.13 14.79
CA GLU A 48 -0.09 -2.40 15.88
C GLU A 48 1.25 -1.79 15.42
N ALA A 49 2.03 -2.53 14.64
CA ALA A 49 3.33 -2.08 14.14
C ALA A 49 3.20 -0.80 13.29
N VAL A 50 2.17 -0.70 12.47
CA VAL A 50 1.86 0.49 11.67
C VAL A 50 1.43 1.64 12.57
N ALA A 51 0.57 1.36 13.56
CA ALA A 51 0.12 2.36 14.54
C ALA A 51 1.29 2.94 15.36
N MET A 52 2.19 2.10 15.84
CA MET A 52 3.39 2.53 16.57
C MET A 52 4.34 3.36 15.71
N TYR A 53 4.42 3.09 14.42
CA TYR A 53 5.22 3.85 13.47
C TYR A 53 4.78 5.31 13.34
N LEU A 54 3.51 5.62 13.58
CA LEU A 54 3.00 7.00 13.60
C LEU A 54 3.72 7.91 14.59
N GLN A 55 4.32 7.36 15.64
CA GLN A 55 5.10 8.13 16.64
C GLN A 55 6.29 8.90 16.06
N LYS A 56 6.77 8.52 14.88
CA LYS A 56 7.81 9.28 14.17
C LYS A 56 7.33 10.65 13.71
N HIS A 57 6.04 10.81 13.50
CA HIS A 57 5.46 11.99 12.91
C HIS A 57 4.54 12.78 13.84
N ILE A 58 3.87 12.07 14.78
CA ILE A 58 2.88 12.65 15.69
C ILE A 58 3.05 12.12 17.12
N VAL A 59 2.46 12.84 18.07
CA VAL A 59 2.36 12.36 19.45
C VAL A 59 1.30 11.26 19.53
N TYR A 60 1.70 10.10 20.03
CA TYR A 60 0.80 8.95 20.16
C TYR A 60 -0.29 9.23 21.22
N ARG A 61 -1.57 9.12 20.82
CA ARG A 61 -2.73 9.28 21.69
C ARG A 61 -3.70 8.12 21.49
N LYS A 62 -3.84 7.26 22.49
CA LYS A 62 -4.69 6.04 22.44
C LYS A 62 -6.13 6.27 21.98
N ARG A 63 -6.71 7.41 22.26
CA ARG A 63 -8.09 7.74 21.86
C ARG A 63 -8.24 8.20 20.42
N LYS A 64 -7.16 8.38 19.69
CA LYS A 64 -7.15 8.84 18.29
C LYS A 64 -6.50 7.85 17.35
N ILE A 65 -5.74 6.89 17.86
CA ILE A 65 -5.01 5.89 17.10
C ILE A 65 -5.58 4.52 17.42
N PHE A 66 -6.10 3.86 16.42
CA PHE A 66 -6.72 2.54 16.50
C PHE A 66 -5.98 1.58 15.58
N TYR A 67 -5.87 0.33 15.96
CA TYR A 67 -5.23 -0.69 15.15
C TYR A 67 -5.95 -2.03 15.23
N GLY A 68 -5.90 -2.78 14.14
CA GLY A 68 -6.45 -4.12 14.01
C GLY A 68 -5.37 -5.21 14.07
N ASP A 69 -5.75 -6.40 13.67
CA ASP A 69 -4.91 -7.61 13.66
C ASP A 69 -4.23 -7.89 12.31
N GLY A 70 -4.29 -6.95 11.37
CA GLY A 70 -3.78 -7.09 10.02
C GLY A 70 -4.85 -7.34 8.95
N THR A 71 -6.08 -7.62 9.36
CA THR A 71 -7.21 -7.83 8.45
C THR A 71 -8.04 -6.56 8.29
N THR A 72 -8.66 -6.39 7.13
CA THR A 72 -9.60 -5.29 6.90
C THR A 72 -10.84 -5.43 7.78
N SER A 73 -11.29 -6.64 8.05
CA SER A 73 -12.42 -6.92 8.94
C SER A 73 -12.19 -6.41 10.36
N SER A 74 -10.97 -6.52 10.90
CA SER A 74 -10.64 -5.99 12.22
C SER A 74 -10.71 -4.47 12.27
N VAL A 75 -10.29 -3.78 11.21
CA VAL A 75 -10.43 -2.32 11.09
C VAL A 75 -11.90 -1.91 11.04
N ILE A 76 -12.72 -2.60 10.28
CA ILE A 76 -14.17 -2.37 10.22
C ILE A 76 -14.82 -2.54 11.61
N SER A 77 -14.41 -3.54 12.36
CA SER A 77 -14.88 -3.77 13.73
C SER A 77 -14.50 -2.65 14.70
N LEU A 78 -13.31 -2.06 14.53
CA LEU A 78 -12.86 -0.90 15.31
C LEU A 78 -13.69 0.35 15.02
N ILE A 79 -14.07 0.57 13.78
CA ILE A 79 -14.93 1.68 13.37
C ILE A 79 -16.29 1.53 14.03
N GLY A 80 -16.91 0.36 13.92
CA GLY A 80 -18.18 0.02 14.56
C GLY A 80 -19.24 1.11 14.40
N SER A 81 -20.09 1.27 15.43
CA SER A 81 -21.13 2.32 15.45
C SER A 81 -20.61 3.70 15.86
N LYS A 82 -19.49 3.75 16.58
CA LYS A 82 -18.96 5.01 17.13
C LYS A 82 -18.32 5.93 16.10
N HIS A 83 -17.76 5.35 15.04
CA HIS A 83 -16.97 6.07 14.05
C HIS A 83 -17.52 5.97 12.62
N LYS A 84 -18.73 5.42 12.46
CA LYS A 84 -19.37 5.23 11.14
C LYS A 84 -19.65 6.54 10.38
N ASP A 85 -19.78 7.65 11.10
CA ASP A 85 -20.07 8.97 10.50
C ASP A 85 -18.78 9.74 10.12
N GLU A 86 -17.61 9.18 10.39
CA GLU A 86 -16.34 9.77 9.98
C GLU A 86 -16.19 9.73 8.45
N THR A 87 -15.44 10.68 7.92
CA THR A 87 -15.01 10.68 6.52
C THR A 87 -13.60 10.16 6.43
N PHE A 88 -13.44 8.98 5.83
CA PHE A 88 -12.17 8.26 5.79
C PHE A 88 -11.36 8.60 4.55
N LEU A 89 -10.09 8.91 4.73
CA LEU A 89 -9.09 8.92 3.68
C LEU A 89 -8.27 7.65 3.78
N ILE A 90 -8.32 6.81 2.75
CA ILE A 90 -7.57 5.55 2.70
C ILE A 90 -6.25 5.81 1.99
N ALA A 91 -5.15 5.81 2.74
CA ALA A 91 -3.82 5.96 2.19
C ALA A 91 -3.32 4.63 1.63
N THR A 92 -3.13 4.56 0.32
CA THR A 92 -2.78 3.34 -0.38
C THR A 92 -1.50 3.47 -1.19
N SER A 93 -0.98 2.32 -1.63
CA SER A 93 -0.05 2.21 -2.76
C SER A 93 -0.82 1.78 -4.02
N ASP A 94 -0.21 1.92 -5.17
CA ASP A 94 -0.76 1.45 -6.45
C ASP A 94 -0.94 -0.08 -6.51
N LEU A 95 -0.25 -0.84 -5.65
CA LEU A 95 -0.31 -2.29 -5.60
C LEU A 95 -1.37 -2.87 -4.64
N ALA A 96 -1.81 -2.10 -3.64
CA ALA A 96 -2.57 -2.65 -2.50
C ALA A 96 -3.93 -1.99 -2.26
N GLY A 97 -4.38 -1.08 -3.12
CA GLY A 97 -5.37 -0.08 -2.74
C GLY A 97 -6.84 -0.47 -2.78
N ASN A 98 -7.23 -1.51 -3.51
CA ASN A 98 -8.64 -1.67 -3.86
C ASN A 98 -9.48 -2.45 -2.83
N ASP A 99 -8.88 -3.36 -2.07
CA ASP A 99 -9.62 -4.24 -1.17
C ASP A 99 -10.20 -3.50 0.04
N ILE A 100 -9.40 -2.61 0.64
CA ILE A 100 -9.84 -1.81 1.79
C ILE A 100 -10.95 -0.85 1.36
N ALA A 101 -10.77 -0.14 0.27
CA ALA A 101 -11.77 0.80 -0.25
C ALA A 101 -13.10 0.10 -0.56
N LYS A 102 -13.06 -1.06 -1.19
CA LYS A 102 -14.24 -1.87 -1.50
C LYS A 102 -14.96 -2.29 -0.22
N THR A 103 -14.24 -2.78 0.78
CA THR A 103 -14.82 -3.21 2.05
C THR A 103 -15.47 -2.04 2.79
N PHE A 104 -14.87 -0.85 2.77
CA PHE A 104 -15.46 0.37 3.35
C PHE A 104 -16.76 0.76 2.65
N GLN A 105 -16.80 0.70 1.32
CA GLN A 105 -18.01 0.98 0.55
C GLN A 105 -19.12 -0.03 0.83
N GLU A 106 -18.81 -1.32 0.90
CA GLU A 106 -19.74 -2.40 1.22
C GLU A 106 -20.37 -2.23 2.62
N ASN A 107 -19.66 -1.62 3.56
CA ASN A 107 -20.16 -1.32 4.90
C ASN A 107 -20.83 0.06 5.03
N GLY A 108 -20.97 0.79 3.93
CA GLY A 108 -21.65 2.08 3.89
C GLY A 108 -20.86 3.25 4.51
N PHE A 109 -19.55 3.12 4.67
CA PHE A 109 -18.68 4.19 5.17
C PHE A 109 -18.35 5.20 4.07
N LYS A 110 -18.29 6.48 4.45
CA LYS A 110 -17.80 7.54 3.57
C LYS A 110 -16.29 7.46 3.48
N SER A 111 -15.77 7.02 2.35
CA SER A 111 -14.33 6.84 2.13
C SER A 111 -13.89 7.31 0.77
N GLU A 112 -12.66 7.78 0.72
CA GLU A 112 -11.95 8.16 -0.50
C GLU A 112 -10.54 7.58 -0.45
N SER A 113 -10.11 6.95 -1.54
CA SER A 113 -8.76 6.37 -1.63
C SER A 113 -7.80 7.33 -2.31
N ALA A 114 -6.60 7.44 -1.76
CA ALA A 114 -5.52 8.22 -2.34
C ALA A 114 -4.25 7.38 -2.47
N ILE A 115 -3.62 7.44 -3.62
CA ILE A 115 -2.34 6.77 -3.89
C ILE A 115 -1.21 7.71 -3.46
N PHE A 116 -0.50 7.32 -2.39
CA PHE A 116 0.67 8.05 -1.87
C PHE A 116 1.99 7.44 -2.30
N VAL A 117 2.01 6.13 -2.58
CA VAL A 117 3.20 5.38 -2.97
C VAL A 117 2.92 4.67 -4.29
N LYS A 118 3.81 4.83 -5.24
CA LYS A 118 3.77 4.11 -6.51
C LYS A 118 4.99 3.22 -6.66
N SER A 119 4.77 1.96 -7.01
CA SER A 119 5.85 1.05 -7.36
C SER A 119 6.33 1.32 -8.76
N VAL A 120 7.64 1.45 -8.92
CA VAL A 120 8.30 1.66 -10.20
C VAL A 120 9.38 0.61 -10.36
N SER A 121 9.40 -0.09 -11.49
CA SER A 121 10.46 -1.02 -11.81
C SER A 121 11.79 -0.29 -11.97
N GLN A 122 12.84 -0.83 -11.35
CA GLN A 122 14.20 -0.33 -11.55
C GLN A 122 14.67 -0.70 -12.95
N ASP A 123 15.41 0.19 -13.60
CA ASP A 123 16.06 -0.12 -14.90
C ASP A 123 17.20 -1.09 -14.66
N LEU A 124 17.01 -2.33 -15.10
CA LEU A 124 17.98 -3.43 -15.01
C LEU A 124 18.51 -3.88 -16.36
N ARG A 125 18.26 -3.14 -17.44
CA ARG A 125 18.62 -3.55 -18.81
C ARG A 125 20.13 -3.71 -19.04
N ASN A 126 20.96 -3.19 -18.14
CA ASN A 126 22.40 -3.40 -18.16
C ASN A 126 22.84 -4.74 -17.55
N LEU A 127 21.93 -5.50 -16.95
CA LEU A 127 22.21 -6.83 -16.43
C LEU A 127 21.87 -7.89 -17.47
N ASP A 128 22.73 -8.88 -17.61
CA ASP A 128 22.44 -10.07 -18.43
C ASP A 128 21.87 -11.17 -17.52
N LEU A 129 20.56 -11.39 -17.60
CA LEU A 129 19.87 -12.41 -16.81
C LEU A 129 20.33 -13.83 -17.13
N GLY A 130 20.85 -14.08 -18.34
CA GLY A 130 21.39 -15.37 -18.74
C GLY A 130 22.67 -15.79 -18.00
N GLN A 131 23.33 -14.88 -17.30
CA GLN A 131 24.52 -15.19 -16.49
C GLN A 131 24.17 -15.86 -15.16
N TYR A 132 22.92 -15.84 -14.75
CA TYR A 132 22.48 -16.39 -13.47
C TYR A 132 21.90 -17.80 -13.65
N ASP A 133 22.35 -18.73 -12.82
CA ASP A 133 21.80 -20.08 -12.79
C ASP A 133 20.43 -20.14 -12.15
N MET A 134 20.16 -19.22 -11.22
CA MET A 134 18.92 -19.15 -10.47
C MET A 134 18.51 -17.70 -10.20
N ILE A 135 17.24 -17.41 -10.38
CA ILE A 135 16.61 -16.13 -10.03
C ILE A 135 15.48 -16.40 -9.04
N VAL A 136 15.50 -15.71 -7.91
CA VAL A 136 14.47 -15.81 -6.86
C VAL A 136 13.53 -14.64 -6.97
N LEU A 137 12.24 -14.92 -7.05
CA LEU A 137 11.16 -13.94 -7.12
C LEU A 137 10.35 -13.95 -5.82
N TYR A 138 10.26 -12.81 -5.16
CA TYR A 138 9.58 -12.66 -3.87
C TYR A 138 8.15 -12.18 -3.99
N ASN A 139 7.85 -11.39 -5.04
CA ASN A 139 6.56 -10.76 -5.25
C ASN A 139 6.08 -10.95 -6.69
N PRO A 140 4.75 -10.94 -6.95
CA PRO A 140 4.22 -10.93 -8.33
C PRO A 140 4.75 -9.76 -9.18
N SER A 141 5.03 -8.60 -8.56
CA SER A 141 5.62 -7.43 -9.22
C SER A 141 7.03 -7.68 -9.74
N ASP A 142 7.77 -8.64 -9.19
CA ASP A 142 9.10 -9.00 -9.68
C ASP A 142 9.01 -9.64 -11.07
N VAL A 143 8.01 -10.47 -11.30
CA VAL A 143 7.71 -11.05 -12.62
C VAL A 143 7.42 -9.95 -13.64
N LYS A 144 6.57 -9.01 -13.29
CA LYS A 144 6.25 -7.86 -14.14
C LYS A 144 7.49 -7.02 -14.45
N SER A 145 8.35 -6.79 -13.46
CA SER A 145 9.60 -6.03 -13.62
C SER A 145 10.56 -6.69 -14.62
N ILE A 146 10.64 -8.01 -14.65
CA ILE A 146 11.45 -8.74 -15.65
C ILE A 146 10.98 -8.39 -17.06
N TYR A 147 9.70 -8.49 -17.34
CA TYR A 147 9.16 -8.23 -18.67
C TYR A 147 9.09 -6.75 -19.05
N GLU A 148 9.05 -5.85 -18.08
CA GLU A 148 9.21 -4.41 -18.34
C GLU A 148 10.63 -4.05 -18.76
N ASN A 149 11.65 -4.72 -18.19
CA ASN A 149 13.04 -4.51 -18.55
C ASN A 149 13.48 -5.34 -19.79
N TYR A 150 12.94 -6.53 -19.92
CA TYR A 150 13.29 -7.51 -20.97
C TYR A 150 12.01 -8.07 -21.62
N PRO A 151 11.36 -7.33 -22.54
CA PRO A 151 10.07 -7.74 -23.13
C PRO A 151 10.14 -9.09 -23.85
N ASP A 152 11.30 -9.42 -24.45
CA ASP A 152 11.52 -10.65 -25.23
C ASP A 152 12.24 -11.74 -24.39
N PHE A 153 12.24 -11.60 -23.06
CA PHE A 153 12.96 -12.52 -22.19
C PHE A 153 12.42 -13.95 -22.31
N LYS A 154 13.35 -14.89 -22.44
CA LYS A 154 13.11 -16.34 -22.38
C LYS A 154 14.03 -16.95 -21.33
N PRO A 155 13.51 -17.82 -20.44
CA PRO A 155 14.26 -18.31 -19.29
C PRO A 155 15.51 -19.13 -19.66
N GLY A 156 15.56 -19.80 -20.82
CA GLY A 156 16.69 -20.62 -21.22
C GLY A 156 17.02 -21.68 -20.16
N ASN A 157 18.27 -21.69 -19.70
CA ASN A 157 18.75 -22.60 -18.63
C ASN A 157 18.64 -22.02 -17.22
N THR A 158 18.20 -20.78 -17.07
CA THR A 158 18.03 -20.14 -15.76
C THR A 158 16.80 -20.70 -15.04
N ARG A 159 16.98 -21.10 -13.80
CA ARG A 159 15.89 -21.58 -12.95
C ARG A 159 15.24 -20.42 -12.19
N PHE A 160 13.92 -20.41 -12.15
CA PHE A 160 13.16 -19.44 -11.37
C PHE A 160 12.61 -20.08 -10.10
N VAL A 161 12.76 -19.40 -8.98
CA VAL A 161 12.23 -19.83 -7.68
C VAL A 161 11.24 -18.79 -7.20
N ALA A 162 10.00 -19.23 -6.94
CA ALA A 162 8.94 -18.37 -6.42
C ALA A 162 8.83 -18.47 -4.90
N TYR A 163 8.81 -17.34 -4.26
CA TYR A 163 8.58 -17.23 -2.82
C TYR A 163 7.09 -17.06 -2.50
N GLY A 164 6.31 -18.11 -2.74
CA GLY A 164 4.89 -18.16 -2.42
C GLY A 164 3.96 -18.40 -3.61
N LYS A 165 2.73 -18.78 -3.31
CA LYS A 165 1.73 -19.19 -4.33
C LYS A 165 1.32 -18.05 -5.28
N SER A 166 1.28 -16.81 -4.80
CA SER A 166 0.95 -15.65 -5.63
C SER A 166 2.00 -15.37 -6.71
N VAL A 167 3.28 -15.62 -6.38
CA VAL A 167 4.39 -15.49 -7.33
C VAL A 167 4.35 -16.60 -8.35
N LEU A 168 4.09 -17.86 -7.94
CA LEU A 168 3.90 -18.98 -8.85
C LEU A 168 2.79 -18.70 -9.87
N LYS A 169 1.65 -18.20 -9.41
CA LYS A 169 0.55 -17.82 -10.30
C LYS A 169 0.96 -16.75 -11.30
N ALA A 170 1.68 -15.73 -10.87
CA ALA A 170 2.18 -14.69 -11.77
C ALA A 170 3.19 -15.22 -12.79
N MET A 171 4.03 -16.18 -12.40
CA MET A 171 4.95 -16.88 -13.31
C MET A 171 4.19 -17.69 -14.36
N ASP A 172 3.19 -18.47 -13.95
CA ASP A 172 2.35 -19.26 -14.87
C ASP A 172 1.62 -18.35 -15.87
N GLU A 173 1.04 -17.25 -15.41
CA GLU A 173 0.36 -16.26 -16.27
C GLU A 173 1.32 -15.59 -17.25
N ALA A 174 2.59 -15.44 -16.89
CA ALA A 174 3.64 -14.86 -17.73
C ALA A 174 4.36 -15.89 -18.62
N GLY A 175 4.08 -17.19 -18.46
CA GLY A 175 4.73 -18.27 -19.21
C GLY A 175 6.16 -18.58 -18.76
N LEU A 176 6.51 -18.26 -17.50
CA LEU A 176 7.75 -18.68 -16.85
C LEU A 176 7.53 -20.04 -16.18
N GLU A 177 8.17 -21.09 -16.70
CA GLU A 177 8.18 -22.43 -16.10
C GLU A 177 9.40 -22.68 -15.20
#